data_5ac32792b8706de205715fd19299eedd
#
_entry.id   5ac32792b8706de205715fd19299eedd
#
_cell.length_a   1.000
_cell.length_b   1.000
_cell.length_c   1.000
_cell.angle_alpha   90.00
_cell.angle_beta   90.00
_cell.angle_gamma   90.00
#
_symmetry.space_group_name_H-M   'P 1'
#
loop_
_entity.id
_entity.type
_entity.pdbx_description
1 polymer ?
#
loop_
_entity_poly.entity_id
_entity_poly.type
_entity_poly.pdbx_seq_one_letter_code
_entity_poly.pdbx_strand_id
1 'polypeptide(L)'
;MIRALPLLAALLLTSGCAALGALSGGPKRDVFELRETGPAMNCGRARAVELVIEAPKAAGPIDSERILVRPNPLQIQYLPDAQWGDSVPVMVQTLMVRRLSDYNLFSHVGRAPLGSSGDYALLSEIGDFSAVVQGKGAMVTMALSAQIVDEMSTRVVARQNFAVSVPVESTATPVLIAGFDAGAQSLFDQIGNWAAGALGGNCRPAG
;
A
#
# COMPACT_ATOMS: atom_id res chain seq x y z
N MET A 1 -7.72 66.26 27.72
CA MET A 1 -7.93 65.49 26.47
C MET A 1 -6.82 64.48 26.31
N ILE A 2 -6.48 63.60 27.29
CA ILE A 2 -5.39 62.61 27.19
C ILE A 2 -5.78 61.36 28.02
N ARG A 3 -6.92 60.68 27.67
CA ARG A 3 -7.30 59.40 28.31
C ARG A 3 -7.87 58.35 27.36
N ALA A 4 -7.86 58.59 26.05
CA ALA A 4 -8.44 57.63 25.07
C ALA A 4 -7.38 56.79 24.33
N LEU A 5 -6.08 57.06 24.49
CA LEU A 5 -5.01 56.38 23.75
C LEU A 5 -4.70 54.94 24.22
N PRO A 6 -4.80 54.58 25.52
CA PRO A 6 -4.47 53.23 25.96
C PRO A 6 -5.55 52.18 25.64
N LEU A 7 -6.81 52.58 25.39
CA LEU A 7 -7.88 51.63 25.04
C LEU A 7 -7.79 51.14 23.59
N LEU A 8 -7.26 51.96 22.71
CA LEU A 8 -7.13 51.58 21.28
C LEU A 8 -5.96 50.63 21.06
N ALA A 9 -4.90 50.70 21.87
CA ALA A 9 -3.74 49.82 21.80
C ALA A 9 -4.04 48.41 22.33
N ALA A 10 -4.97 48.25 23.26
CA ALA A 10 -5.36 46.93 23.81
C ALA A 10 -6.23 46.12 22.86
N LEU A 11 -6.97 46.74 21.93
CA LEU A 11 -7.83 46.04 20.96
C LEU A 11 -7.05 45.42 19.80
N LEU A 12 -5.83 45.88 19.50
CA LEU A 12 -5.01 45.40 18.41
C LEU A 12 -4.20 44.11 18.73
N LEU A 13 -4.14 43.70 20.01
CA LEU A 13 -3.37 42.53 20.44
C LEU A 13 -4.15 41.24 20.50
N THR A 14 -5.48 41.27 20.31
CA THR A 14 -6.32 40.06 20.40
C THR A 14 -6.63 39.39 19.05
N SER A 15 -6.27 39.99 17.93
CA SER A 15 -6.55 39.44 16.58
C SER A 15 -5.45 38.53 16.00
N GLY A 16 -4.34 38.34 16.74
CA GLY A 16 -3.18 37.59 16.22
C GLY A 16 -3.33 36.05 16.22
N CYS A 17 -4.16 35.47 17.09
CA CYS A 17 -4.22 34.02 17.25
C CYS A 17 -5.15 33.32 16.22
N ALA A 18 -6.10 34.02 15.63
CA ALA A 18 -7.00 33.41 14.64
C ALA A 18 -6.37 33.30 13.25
N ALA A 19 -5.40 34.16 12.91
CA ALA A 19 -4.75 34.13 11.61
C ALA A 19 -3.67 33.04 11.46
N LEU A 20 -3.05 32.59 12.57
CA LEU A 20 -2.08 31.48 12.49
C LEU A 20 -2.74 30.11 12.28
N GLY A 21 -3.95 29.90 12.73
CA GLY A 21 -4.68 28.64 12.52
C GLY A 21 -5.14 28.42 11.08
N ALA A 22 -5.32 29.48 10.30
CA ALA A 22 -5.70 29.41 8.90
C ALA A 22 -4.52 29.11 7.95
N LEU A 23 -3.28 29.29 8.40
CA LEU A 23 -2.07 29.07 7.60
C LEU A 23 -1.46 27.68 7.78
N SER A 24 -1.93 26.88 8.75
CA SER A 24 -1.40 25.55 9.05
C SER A 24 -2.24 24.39 8.46
N GLY A 25 -3.38 24.65 7.82
CA GLY A 25 -4.20 23.67 7.15
C GLY A 25 -3.80 23.55 5.68
N GLY A 26 -2.90 22.64 5.32
CA GLY A 26 -2.76 22.21 3.91
C GLY A 26 -4.14 21.73 3.37
N PRO A 27 -4.32 21.65 2.04
CA PRO A 27 -5.58 21.20 1.48
C PRO A 27 -5.97 19.85 2.08
N LYS A 28 -7.19 19.77 2.64
CA LYS A 28 -7.73 18.54 3.23
C LYS A 28 -7.83 17.50 2.10
N ARG A 29 -7.15 16.38 2.25
CA ARG A 29 -7.22 15.25 1.32
C ARG A 29 -8.11 14.18 1.89
N ASP A 30 -8.88 13.55 1.03
CA ASP A 30 -9.60 12.33 1.38
C ASP A 30 -8.60 11.18 1.51
N VAL A 31 -8.73 10.40 2.59
CA VAL A 31 -7.85 9.28 2.89
C VAL A 31 -8.51 7.99 2.44
N PHE A 32 -7.80 7.19 1.67
CA PHE A 32 -8.26 5.91 1.15
C PHE A 32 -7.38 4.76 1.65
N GLU A 33 -8.00 3.62 1.83
CA GLU A 33 -7.34 2.36 2.15
C GLU A 33 -7.79 1.28 1.16
N LEU A 34 -6.86 0.40 0.79
CA LEU A 34 -7.17 -0.80 0.02
C LEU A 34 -7.61 -1.91 0.96
N ARG A 35 -8.56 -2.72 0.48
CA ARG A 35 -9.14 -3.80 1.28
C ARG A 35 -8.46 -5.12 0.95
N GLU A 36 -8.39 -5.97 1.91
CA GLU A 36 -8.10 -7.39 1.74
C GLU A 36 -9.45 -8.12 1.76
N THR A 37 -9.95 -8.56 0.60
CA THR A 37 -11.28 -9.19 0.44
C THR A 37 -11.24 -10.45 -0.42
N GLY A 38 -10.08 -11.08 -0.51
CA GLY A 38 -9.97 -12.32 -1.28
C GLY A 38 -10.72 -13.49 -0.62
N PRO A 39 -11.11 -14.52 -1.38
CA PRO A 39 -11.69 -15.72 -0.83
C PRO A 39 -10.70 -16.40 0.11
N ALA A 40 -11.19 -16.93 1.23
CA ALA A 40 -10.38 -17.77 2.09
C ALA A 40 -9.79 -18.93 1.28
N MET A 41 -8.53 -19.25 1.53
CA MET A 41 -7.86 -20.37 0.87
C MET A 41 -7.74 -21.55 1.83
N ASN A 42 -8.05 -22.73 1.35
CA ASN A 42 -7.84 -23.96 2.10
C ASN A 42 -6.59 -24.66 1.56
N CYS A 43 -5.52 -24.58 2.31
CA CYS A 43 -4.23 -25.22 2.00
C CYS A 43 -4.03 -26.57 2.70
N GLY A 44 -5.07 -27.10 3.31
CA GLY A 44 -4.98 -28.31 4.11
C GLY A 44 -4.34 -28.03 5.48
N ARG A 45 -3.45 -28.92 5.92
CA ARG A 45 -2.82 -28.80 7.23
C ARG A 45 -1.75 -27.72 7.21
N ALA A 46 -1.82 -26.79 8.17
CA ALA A 46 -0.76 -25.81 8.39
C ALA A 46 0.59 -26.53 8.59
N ARG A 47 1.61 -25.99 7.95
CA ARG A 47 3.00 -26.40 8.16
C ARG A 47 3.56 -25.65 9.38
N ALA A 48 4.43 -26.31 10.13
CA ALA A 48 5.17 -25.66 11.21
C ALA A 48 6.30 -24.79 10.57
N VAL A 49 5.91 -23.79 9.79
CA VAL A 49 6.79 -22.89 9.04
C VAL A 49 6.37 -21.47 9.33
N GLU A 50 7.30 -20.63 9.71
CA GLU A 50 7.08 -19.21 9.95
C GLU A 50 7.56 -18.38 8.73
N LEU A 51 6.70 -17.47 8.25
CA LEU A 51 6.99 -16.58 7.15
C LEU A 51 7.04 -15.14 7.65
N VAL A 52 8.17 -14.48 7.44
CA VAL A 52 8.34 -13.05 7.72
C VAL A 52 8.18 -12.24 6.44
N ILE A 53 7.35 -11.23 6.46
CA ILE A 53 7.17 -10.31 5.35
C ILE A 53 7.98 -9.05 5.62
N GLU A 54 9.03 -8.84 4.82
CA GLU A 54 9.82 -7.61 4.85
C GLU A 54 9.02 -6.44 4.23
N ALA A 55 9.29 -5.22 4.69
CA ALA A 55 8.71 -4.05 4.05
C ALA A 55 9.20 -3.96 2.59
N PRO A 56 8.30 -3.90 1.59
CA PRO A 56 8.70 -3.79 0.21
C PRO A 56 9.57 -2.55 -0.05
N LYS A 57 10.61 -2.71 -0.86
CA LYS A 57 11.36 -1.56 -1.37
C LYS A 57 10.56 -0.88 -2.47
N ALA A 58 10.64 0.45 -2.57
CA ALA A 58 10.03 1.22 -3.65
C ALA A 58 10.90 2.42 -4.03
N ALA A 59 10.80 2.87 -5.29
CA ALA A 59 11.41 4.13 -5.71
C ALA A 59 10.67 5.33 -5.10
N GLY A 60 11.37 6.43 -4.88
CA GLY A 60 10.88 7.60 -4.15
C GLY A 60 9.48 8.11 -4.49
N PRO A 61 9.05 8.19 -5.76
CA PRO A 61 7.67 8.61 -6.09
C PRO A 61 6.60 7.63 -5.60
N ILE A 62 6.91 6.34 -5.50
CA ILE A 62 6.01 5.29 -5.02
C ILE A 62 6.05 5.20 -3.48
N ASP A 63 7.22 5.43 -2.88
CA ASP A 63 7.39 5.40 -1.42
C ASP A 63 6.79 6.65 -0.78
N SER A 64 5.50 6.75 -0.83
CA SER A 64 4.73 7.85 -0.26
C SER A 64 3.26 7.48 -0.06
N GLU A 65 2.53 8.31 0.68
CA GLU A 65 1.07 8.24 0.83
C GLU A 65 0.32 8.82 -0.39
N ARG A 66 1.04 9.35 -1.38
CA ARG A 66 0.41 10.01 -2.53
C ARG A 66 -0.04 9.00 -3.58
N ILE A 67 -1.26 9.20 -4.10
CA ILE A 67 -1.80 8.38 -5.18
C ILE A 67 -1.19 8.83 -6.50
N LEU A 68 -0.39 7.96 -7.11
CA LEU A 68 0.39 8.25 -8.30
C LEU A 68 -0.47 8.13 -9.56
N VAL A 69 -0.47 9.18 -10.37
CA VAL A 69 -1.11 9.22 -11.68
C VAL A 69 -0.09 9.62 -12.74
N ARG A 70 -0.16 8.99 -13.89
CA ARG A 70 0.69 9.29 -15.06
C ARG A 70 -0.18 9.83 -16.20
N PRO A 71 -0.19 11.14 -16.45
CA PRO A 71 -0.87 11.73 -17.61
C PRO A 71 -0.33 11.19 -18.94
N ASN A 72 0.94 10.83 -18.95
CA ASN A 72 1.63 10.08 -19.99
C ASN A 72 2.73 9.21 -19.36
N PRO A 73 3.33 8.25 -20.10
CA PRO A 73 4.31 7.29 -19.52
C PRO A 73 5.54 7.92 -18.86
N LEU A 74 5.91 9.12 -19.22
CA LEU A 74 7.12 9.80 -18.73
C LEU A 74 6.84 10.85 -17.65
N GLN A 75 5.56 11.18 -17.39
CA GLN A 75 5.18 12.21 -16.44
C GLN A 75 4.50 11.61 -15.21
N ILE A 76 4.94 12.06 -14.06
CA ILE A 76 4.36 11.69 -12.76
C ILE A 76 3.60 12.90 -12.20
N GLN A 77 2.39 12.64 -11.72
CA GLN A 77 1.57 13.55 -10.94
C GLN A 77 0.96 12.78 -9.77
N TYR A 78 0.37 13.51 -8.84
CA TYR A 78 -0.38 12.91 -7.72
C TYR A 78 -1.81 13.45 -7.72
N LEU A 79 -2.76 12.63 -7.32
CA LEU A 79 -4.12 13.12 -7.10
C LEU A 79 -4.10 14.24 -6.06
N PRO A 80 -4.69 15.41 -6.37
CA PRO A 80 -4.54 16.60 -5.51
C PRO A 80 -5.31 16.44 -4.19
N ASP A 81 -6.51 15.85 -4.23
CA ASP A 81 -7.46 15.83 -3.13
C ASP A 81 -7.57 14.45 -2.46
N ALA A 82 -6.65 13.53 -2.76
CA ALA A 82 -6.67 12.16 -2.27
C ALA A 82 -5.28 11.66 -1.88
N GLN A 83 -5.25 10.77 -0.90
CA GLN A 83 -4.03 10.08 -0.47
C GLN A 83 -4.36 8.71 0.12
N TRP A 84 -3.38 7.85 0.20
CA TRP A 84 -3.44 6.60 0.96
C TRP A 84 -3.36 6.87 2.47
N GLY A 85 -3.86 5.96 3.29
CA GLY A 85 -3.77 6.02 4.76
C GLY A 85 -2.36 5.80 5.30
N ASP A 86 -1.53 5.09 4.52
CA ASP A 86 -0.12 4.81 4.80
C ASP A 86 0.71 4.95 3.52
N SER A 87 2.05 4.96 3.63
CA SER A 87 2.90 4.85 2.44
C SER A 87 2.63 3.52 1.73
N VAL A 88 2.77 3.51 0.40
CA VAL A 88 2.50 2.33 -0.43
C VAL A 88 3.25 1.08 0.07
N PRO A 89 4.56 1.13 0.42
CA PRO A 89 5.25 -0.04 0.97
C PRO A 89 4.63 -0.60 2.25
N VAL A 90 4.24 0.27 3.18
CA VAL A 90 3.61 -0.13 4.46
C VAL A 90 2.24 -0.75 4.22
N MET A 91 1.44 -0.13 3.35
CA MET A 91 0.13 -0.65 2.96
C MET A 91 0.24 -2.02 2.27
N VAL A 92 1.16 -2.16 1.31
CA VAL A 92 1.41 -3.44 0.60
C VAL A 92 1.88 -4.53 1.58
N GLN A 93 2.80 -4.22 2.48
CA GLN A 93 3.23 -5.17 3.53
C GLN A 93 2.04 -5.63 4.37
N THR A 94 1.21 -4.69 4.81
CA THR A 94 0.04 -4.98 5.64
C THR A 94 -0.92 -5.93 4.94
N LEU A 95 -1.23 -5.67 3.68
CA LEU A 95 -2.13 -6.48 2.89
C LEU A 95 -1.55 -7.87 2.59
N MET A 96 -0.24 -7.95 2.32
CA MET A 96 0.44 -9.25 2.15
C MET A 96 0.41 -10.08 3.43
N VAL A 97 0.67 -9.49 4.61
CA VAL A 97 0.60 -10.19 5.89
C VAL A 97 -0.81 -10.74 6.12
N ARG A 98 -1.84 -9.92 5.95
CA ARG A 98 -3.24 -10.35 6.11
C ARG A 98 -3.58 -11.47 5.13
N ARG A 99 -3.30 -11.25 3.83
CA ARG A 99 -3.63 -12.23 2.80
C ARG A 99 -2.95 -13.57 2.98
N LEU A 100 -1.65 -13.59 3.29
CA LEU A 100 -0.92 -14.83 3.52
C LEU A 100 -1.31 -15.54 4.82
N SER A 101 -1.74 -14.79 5.84
CA SER A 101 -2.30 -15.38 7.05
C SER A 101 -3.58 -16.16 6.76
N ASP A 102 -4.43 -15.67 5.85
CA ASP A 102 -5.71 -16.30 5.50
C ASP A 102 -5.55 -17.64 4.75
N TYR A 103 -4.35 -17.90 4.22
CA TYR A 103 -4.07 -19.20 3.59
C TYR A 103 -4.01 -20.37 4.56
N ASN A 104 -3.89 -20.14 5.86
CA ASN A 104 -3.76 -21.18 6.88
C ASN A 104 -2.67 -22.21 6.58
N LEU A 105 -1.67 -21.82 5.79
CA LEU A 105 -0.55 -22.69 5.40
C LEU A 105 0.60 -22.62 6.39
N PHE A 106 0.81 -21.41 6.94
CA PHE A 106 1.92 -21.11 7.83
C PHE A 106 1.48 -21.20 9.30
N SER A 107 2.40 -21.61 10.20
CA SER A 107 2.16 -21.53 11.64
C SER A 107 2.08 -20.08 12.10
N HIS A 108 2.83 -19.20 11.44
CA HIS A 108 2.82 -17.76 11.68
C HIS A 108 3.20 -16.99 10.42
N VAL A 109 2.53 -15.86 10.19
CA VAL A 109 2.93 -14.85 9.22
C VAL A 109 3.08 -13.54 9.96
N GLY A 110 4.27 -12.95 9.93
CA GLY A 110 4.60 -11.74 10.67
C GLY A 110 5.30 -10.69 9.83
N ARG A 111 5.59 -9.55 10.45
CA ARG A 111 6.39 -8.46 9.85
C ARG A 111 7.79 -8.46 10.43
N ALA A 112 8.81 -8.16 9.62
CA ALA A 112 10.10 -7.74 10.14
C ALA A 112 10.03 -6.26 10.60
N PRO A 113 10.75 -5.89 11.66
CA PRO A 113 11.53 -6.70 12.60
C PRO A 113 10.72 -6.97 13.89
N LEU A 114 9.98 -8.05 13.99
CA LEU A 114 9.22 -8.40 15.20
C LEU A 114 9.97 -9.34 16.15
N GLY A 115 11.29 -9.44 16.01
CA GLY A 115 12.14 -10.16 16.98
C GLY A 115 12.06 -11.70 16.89
N SER A 116 11.33 -12.25 15.93
CA SER A 116 11.44 -13.66 15.58
C SER A 116 12.13 -13.77 14.21
N SER A 117 13.20 -14.55 14.15
CA SER A 117 13.69 -15.09 12.88
C SER A 117 12.62 -16.08 12.42
N GLY A 118 12.01 -15.84 11.25
CA GLY A 118 11.15 -16.82 10.60
C GLY A 118 12.00 -17.93 9.97
N ASP A 119 11.34 -18.99 9.51
CA ASP A 119 12.04 -19.99 8.68
C ASP A 119 12.34 -19.40 7.28
N TYR A 120 11.43 -18.54 6.80
CA TYR A 120 11.52 -17.88 5.51
C TYR A 120 11.19 -16.39 5.61
N ALA A 121 11.89 -15.59 4.80
CA ALA A 121 11.57 -14.18 4.58
C ALA A 121 11.05 -13.99 3.15
N LEU A 122 9.97 -13.21 3.00
CA LEU A 122 9.50 -12.70 1.72
C LEU A 122 10.00 -11.27 1.54
N LEU A 123 10.94 -11.09 0.63
CA LEU A 123 11.48 -9.80 0.23
C LEU A 123 10.83 -9.38 -1.08
N SER A 124 10.50 -8.09 -1.21
CA SER A 124 9.86 -7.59 -2.44
C SER A 124 10.28 -6.17 -2.79
N GLU A 125 10.09 -5.83 -4.06
CA GLU A 125 10.31 -4.49 -4.60
C GLU A 125 9.14 -4.10 -5.49
N ILE A 126 8.55 -2.93 -5.24
CA ILE A 126 7.43 -2.37 -6.01
C ILE A 126 8.01 -1.58 -7.18
N GLY A 127 7.79 -2.10 -8.39
CA GLY A 127 8.23 -1.46 -9.64
C GLY A 127 7.23 -0.44 -10.18
N ASP A 128 5.93 -0.67 -9.96
CA ASP A 128 4.86 0.27 -10.33
C ASP A 128 3.67 0.17 -9.37
N PHE A 129 3.04 1.30 -9.11
CA PHE A 129 1.80 1.41 -8.35
C PHE A 129 1.12 2.73 -8.77
N SER A 130 0.58 2.75 -9.99
CA SER A 130 0.11 4.00 -10.60
C SER A 130 -1.13 3.81 -11.46
N ALA A 131 -1.80 4.91 -11.81
CA ALA A 131 -2.84 4.97 -12.83
C ALA A 131 -2.33 5.75 -14.05
N VAL A 132 -2.19 5.08 -15.20
CA VAL A 132 -1.76 5.68 -16.47
C VAL A 132 -2.99 6.14 -17.24
N VAL A 133 -3.11 7.43 -17.51
CA VAL A 133 -4.26 8.01 -18.22
C VAL A 133 -4.30 7.54 -19.67
N GLN A 134 -5.47 7.08 -20.12
CA GLN A 134 -5.73 6.59 -21.47
C GLN A 134 -7.06 7.16 -21.99
N GLY A 135 -6.97 8.19 -22.81
CA GLY A 135 -8.18 8.86 -23.32
C GLY A 135 -9.02 9.47 -22.20
N LYS A 136 -10.24 8.98 -22.00
CA LYS A 136 -11.16 9.41 -20.93
C LYS A 136 -11.01 8.61 -19.63
N GLY A 137 -10.37 7.45 -19.70
CA GLY A 137 -10.14 6.55 -18.58
C GLY A 137 -8.68 6.46 -18.20
N ALA A 138 -8.33 5.38 -17.50
CA ALA A 138 -6.96 5.07 -17.13
C ALA A 138 -6.74 3.54 -17.07
N MET A 139 -5.47 3.15 -17.07
CA MET A 139 -5.03 1.81 -16.74
C MET A 139 -4.36 1.87 -15.37
N VAL A 140 -4.95 1.27 -14.36
CA VAL A 140 -4.29 1.08 -13.06
C VAL A 140 -3.30 -0.08 -13.21
N THR A 141 -2.03 0.20 -12.93
CA THR A 141 -0.94 -0.79 -13.05
C THR A 141 -0.24 -0.97 -11.72
N MET A 142 0.02 -2.23 -11.39
CA MET A 142 0.83 -2.62 -10.25
C MET A 142 1.84 -3.65 -10.70
N ALA A 143 3.10 -3.45 -10.33
CA ALA A 143 4.17 -4.39 -10.62
C ALA A 143 5.03 -4.58 -9.37
N LEU A 144 5.31 -5.84 -9.04
CA LEU A 144 6.09 -6.21 -7.88
C LEU A 144 6.98 -7.40 -8.21
N SER A 145 8.26 -7.33 -7.85
CA SER A 145 9.14 -8.49 -7.83
C SER A 145 9.23 -9.03 -6.41
N ALA A 146 9.16 -10.35 -6.25
CA ALA A 146 9.29 -11.00 -4.95
C ALA A 146 10.27 -12.16 -4.98
N GLN A 147 10.89 -12.41 -3.83
CA GLN A 147 11.71 -13.58 -3.58
C GLN A 147 11.47 -14.12 -2.18
N ILE A 148 11.47 -15.43 -2.05
CA ILE A 148 11.45 -16.13 -0.77
C ILE A 148 12.86 -16.59 -0.47
N VAL A 149 13.33 -16.27 0.71
CA VAL A 149 14.66 -16.61 1.21
C VAL A 149 14.52 -17.50 2.42
N ASP A 150 15.25 -18.61 2.44
CA ASP A 150 15.43 -19.43 3.63
C ASP A 150 16.40 -18.68 4.55
N GLU A 151 15.95 -18.29 5.75
CA GLU A 151 16.73 -17.42 6.64
C GLU A 151 17.92 -18.14 7.25
N MET A 152 17.84 -19.45 7.46
CA MET A 152 18.94 -20.22 8.04
C MET A 152 20.10 -20.38 7.05
N SER A 153 19.80 -20.67 5.79
CA SER A 153 20.83 -20.88 4.75
C SER A 153 21.12 -19.65 3.92
N THR A 154 20.35 -18.57 4.08
CA THR A 154 20.40 -17.33 3.27
C THR A 154 20.23 -17.56 1.76
N ARG A 155 19.59 -18.66 1.38
CA ARG A 155 19.39 -19.05 -0.03
C ARG A 155 18.02 -18.60 -0.52
N VAL A 156 18.00 -18.05 -1.73
CA VAL A 156 16.71 -17.78 -2.42
C VAL A 156 16.13 -19.11 -2.86
N VAL A 157 14.93 -19.46 -2.33
CA VAL A 157 14.21 -20.69 -2.68
C VAL A 157 13.24 -20.50 -3.83
N ALA A 158 12.72 -19.29 -4.01
CA ALA A 158 11.85 -18.95 -5.14
C ALA A 158 11.94 -17.46 -5.48
N ARG A 159 11.70 -17.13 -6.75
CA ARG A 159 11.61 -15.74 -7.23
C ARG A 159 10.54 -15.65 -8.32
N GLN A 160 9.75 -14.56 -8.30
CA GLN A 160 8.75 -14.28 -9.33
C GLN A 160 8.48 -12.78 -9.46
N ASN A 161 8.14 -12.36 -10.68
CA ASN A 161 7.64 -11.03 -10.97
C ASN A 161 6.12 -11.11 -11.17
N PHE A 162 5.41 -10.13 -10.62
CA PHE A 162 3.96 -10.00 -10.71
C PHE A 162 3.63 -8.68 -11.38
N ALA A 163 2.61 -8.70 -12.24
CA ALA A 163 2.08 -7.50 -12.85
C ALA A 163 0.56 -7.64 -13.01
N VAL A 164 -0.16 -6.61 -12.62
CA VAL A 164 -1.61 -6.51 -12.77
C VAL A 164 -1.94 -5.19 -13.45
N SER A 165 -2.92 -5.25 -14.36
CA SER A 165 -3.44 -4.06 -15.06
C SER A 165 -4.96 -4.12 -15.05
N VAL A 166 -5.59 -3.05 -14.55
CA VAL A 166 -7.05 -2.92 -14.44
C VAL A 166 -7.49 -1.69 -15.23
N PRO A 167 -8.22 -1.86 -16.34
CA PRO A 167 -8.78 -0.71 -17.07
C PRO A 167 -9.92 -0.08 -16.25
N VAL A 168 -9.96 1.24 -16.23
CA VAL A 168 -11.04 2.02 -15.60
C VAL A 168 -11.55 3.08 -16.59
N GLU A 169 -12.85 3.32 -16.58
CA GLU A 169 -13.53 4.14 -17.57
C GLU A 169 -13.38 5.65 -17.35
N SER A 170 -12.91 6.05 -16.18
CA SER A 170 -12.80 7.46 -15.78
C SER A 170 -11.57 7.69 -14.90
N THR A 171 -11.05 8.91 -14.93
CA THR A 171 -10.00 9.38 -14.02
C THR A 171 -10.53 9.98 -12.72
N ALA A 172 -11.86 9.90 -12.47
CA ALA A 172 -12.45 10.33 -11.21
C ALA A 172 -11.89 9.51 -10.03
N THR A 173 -11.55 10.17 -8.93
CA THR A 173 -10.91 9.56 -7.77
C THR A 173 -11.58 8.27 -7.30
N PRO A 174 -12.92 8.18 -7.07
CA PRO A 174 -13.54 6.93 -6.63
C PRO A 174 -13.37 5.77 -7.63
N VAL A 175 -13.35 6.06 -8.93
CA VAL A 175 -13.19 5.05 -9.99
C VAL A 175 -11.75 4.54 -10.02
N LEU A 176 -10.77 5.44 -9.89
CA LEU A 176 -9.37 5.06 -9.77
C LEU A 176 -9.11 4.20 -8.53
N ILE A 177 -9.65 4.61 -7.37
CA ILE A 177 -9.50 3.85 -6.12
C ILE A 177 -10.11 2.44 -6.23
N ALA A 178 -11.29 2.31 -6.86
CA ALA A 178 -11.88 1.00 -7.11
C ALA A 178 -10.99 0.13 -8.03
N GLY A 179 -10.35 0.74 -9.02
CA GLY A 179 -9.37 0.06 -9.88
C GLY A 179 -8.13 -0.40 -9.12
N PHE A 180 -7.59 0.43 -8.23
CA PHE A 180 -6.49 0.06 -7.35
C PHE A 180 -6.89 -1.08 -6.39
N ASP A 181 -8.09 -1.01 -5.80
CA ASP A 181 -8.58 -2.06 -4.91
C ASP A 181 -8.69 -3.41 -5.63
N ALA A 182 -9.30 -3.44 -6.81
CA ALA A 182 -9.41 -4.66 -7.62
C ALA A 182 -8.03 -5.19 -8.07
N GLY A 183 -7.13 -4.30 -8.46
CA GLY A 183 -5.76 -4.67 -8.85
C GLY A 183 -4.97 -5.26 -7.69
N ALA A 184 -5.07 -4.65 -6.51
CA ALA A 184 -4.40 -5.11 -5.29
C ALA A 184 -4.86 -6.51 -4.90
N GLN A 185 -6.16 -6.78 -4.92
CA GLN A 185 -6.71 -8.10 -4.62
C GLN A 185 -6.13 -9.16 -5.57
N SER A 186 -6.15 -8.90 -6.88
CA SER A 186 -5.57 -9.81 -7.87
C SER A 186 -4.07 -10.02 -7.66
N LEU A 187 -3.32 -8.95 -7.34
CA LEU A 187 -1.88 -9.02 -7.10
C LEU A 187 -1.57 -9.91 -5.89
N PHE A 188 -2.27 -9.69 -4.78
CA PHE A 188 -2.03 -10.45 -3.55
C PHE A 188 -2.48 -11.90 -3.65
N ASP A 189 -3.53 -12.20 -4.43
CA ASP A 189 -3.91 -13.58 -4.75
C ASP A 189 -2.81 -14.30 -5.54
N GLN A 190 -2.21 -13.65 -6.52
CA GLN A 190 -1.10 -14.22 -7.28
C GLN A 190 0.12 -14.47 -6.38
N ILE A 191 0.48 -13.50 -5.52
CA ILE A 191 1.60 -13.64 -4.59
C ILE A 191 1.33 -14.77 -3.59
N GLY A 192 0.12 -14.83 -3.03
CA GLY A 192 -0.27 -15.86 -2.07
C GLY A 192 -0.21 -17.28 -2.65
N ASN A 193 -0.77 -17.46 -3.84
CA ASN A 193 -0.74 -18.74 -4.54
C ASN A 193 0.70 -19.18 -4.89
N TRP A 194 1.52 -18.24 -5.36
CA TRP A 194 2.93 -18.51 -5.63
C TRP A 194 3.70 -18.88 -4.36
N ALA A 195 3.57 -18.10 -3.29
CA ALA A 195 4.28 -18.34 -2.03
C ALA A 195 3.87 -19.69 -1.44
N ALA A 196 2.58 -20.01 -1.45
CA ALA A 196 2.07 -21.29 -1.00
C ALA A 196 2.67 -22.44 -1.82
N GLY A 197 2.65 -22.35 -3.14
CA GLY A 197 3.23 -23.36 -4.03
C GLY A 197 4.73 -23.53 -3.85
N ALA A 198 5.48 -22.43 -3.74
CA ALA A 198 6.93 -22.43 -3.54
C ALA A 198 7.35 -23.11 -2.22
N LEU A 199 6.54 -22.99 -1.19
CA LEU A 199 6.77 -23.60 0.12
C LEU A 199 6.03 -24.94 0.30
N GLY A 200 5.57 -25.53 -0.81
CA GLY A 200 5.00 -26.89 -0.86
C GLY A 200 3.57 -26.99 -0.34
N GLY A 201 2.84 -25.88 -0.32
CA GLY A 201 1.40 -25.87 -0.08
C GLY A 201 0.61 -26.31 -1.32
N ASN A 202 -0.51 -26.99 -1.07
CA ASN A 202 -1.48 -27.32 -2.10
C ASN A 202 -2.81 -26.68 -1.71
N CYS A 203 -2.99 -25.41 -2.15
CA CYS A 203 -4.11 -24.59 -1.72
C CYS A 203 -5.23 -24.61 -2.77
N ARG A 204 -6.48 -24.56 -2.29
CA ARG A 204 -7.69 -24.44 -3.10
C ARG A 204 -8.57 -23.35 -2.51
N PRO A 205 -9.36 -22.62 -3.32
CA PRO A 205 -10.37 -21.73 -2.77
C PRO A 205 -11.29 -22.52 -1.82
N ALA A 206 -11.57 -21.91 -0.67
CA ALA A 206 -12.58 -22.44 0.23
C ALA A 206 -13.95 -22.27 -0.47
N GLY A 207 -14.63 -23.37 -0.72
CA GLY A 207 -15.96 -23.39 -1.34
C GLY A 207 -17.05 -22.80 -0.44
#